data_5f61f7f303fae0df9679e84385f8b578
#
_entry.id   5f61f7f303fae0df9679e84385f8b578
#
_cell.length_a   1.000
_cell.length_b   1.000
_cell.length_c   1.000
_cell.angle_alpha   90.00
_cell.angle_beta   90.00
_cell.angle_gamma   90.00
#
_symmetry.space_group_name_H-M   'P 1'
#
loop_
_entity.id
_entity.type
_entity.pdbx_description
1 polymer ?
#
loop_
_entity_poly.entity_id
_entity_poly.type
_entity_poly.pdbx_seq_one_letter_code
_entity_poly.pdbx_strand_id
1 'polypeptide(L)'
;TARHPVYHLTKKSIELYHNGLMAMVWERTHFSSPSLDKVELIHNHCGRAFWPVMQCGSCDQQIRPEDIAFNPGPGAGKDQRATKTRRRSSTDAQSSSKTLYNNLINLLGDRWTANLVALAFHGLKRFDEFNQELPVATNILADRLKRLVNEGVLSQQPYQRSPLRYEYQLTDKGRDLFPYFVTLLSWGNKYCGTDAGDPMELIHNLCGRPLQAQVRCDQCFEVLVATEVHFNL
;
A
#
# COMPACT_ATOMS: atom_id res chain seq x y z
N THR A 1 40.53 -12.56 7.18
CA THR A 1 39.20 -12.32 7.79
C THR A 1 38.34 -11.61 6.78
N ALA A 2 37.35 -12.30 6.19
CA ALA A 2 36.38 -11.70 5.30
C ALA A 2 35.59 -10.63 6.08
N ARG A 3 35.73 -9.36 5.70
CA ARG A 3 34.93 -8.26 6.25
C ARG A 3 33.52 -8.42 5.68
N HIS A 4 32.55 -8.75 6.51
CA HIS A 4 31.15 -8.70 6.11
C HIS A 4 30.78 -7.25 5.79
N PRO A 5 30.14 -6.98 4.64
CA PRO A 5 29.73 -5.64 4.28
C PRO A 5 28.68 -5.12 5.28
N VAL A 6 28.83 -3.90 5.74
CA VAL A 6 27.83 -3.19 6.57
C VAL A 6 27.00 -2.32 5.65
N TYR A 7 25.67 -2.44 5.76
CA TYR A 7 24.70 -1.66 4.99
C TYR A 7 24.05 -0.61 5.89
N HIS A 8 23.92 0.61 5.36
CA HIS A 8 23.23 1.70 6.01
C HIS A 8 22.04 2.14 5.17
N LEU A 9 20.94 2.52 5.83
CA LEU A 9 19.80 3.09 5.13
C LEU A 9 20.15 4.47 4.58
N THR A 10 19.80 4.70 3.33
CA THR A 10 19.87 6.02 2.70
C THR A 10 18.69 6.87 3.14
N LYS A 11 18.74 8.20 2.95
CA LYS A 11 17.60 9.10 3.18
C LYS A 11 16.34 8.59 2.47
N LYS A 12 16.45 8.16 1.21
CA LYS A 12 15.37 7.58 0.42
C LYS A 12 14.74 6.35 1.09
N SER A 13 15.55 5.48 1.69
CA SER A 13 15.06 4.28 2.39
C SER A 13 14.43 4.62 3.74
N ILE A 14 14.97 5.61 4.46
CA ILE A 14 14.41 6.07 5.73
C ILE A 14 13.00 6.65 5.52
N GLU A 15 12.78 7.35 4.42
CA GLU A 15 11.46 7.94 4.11
C GLU A 15 10.38 6.91 3.71
N LEU A 16 10.74 5.64 3.50
CA LEU A 16 9.78 4.53 3.45
C LEU A 16 9.21 4.15 4.84
N TYR A 17 9.67 4.80 5.89
CA TYR A 17 9.25 4.51 7.27
C TYR A 17 7.72 4.56 7.45
N HIS A 18 7.06 5.60 6.94
CA HIS A 18 5.60 5.72 7.00
C HIS A 18 4.88 4.58 6.29
N ASN A 19 5.42 4.13 5.15
CA ASN A 19 4.88 2.98 4.43
C ASN A 19 5.02 1.69 5.26
N GLY A 20 6.17 1.51 5.93
CA GLY A 20 6.38 0.41 6.88
C GLY A 20 5.42 0.44 8.06
N LEU A 21 5.12 1.61 8.63
CA LEU A 21 4.13 1.75 9.70
C LEU A 21 2.72 1.35 9.23
N MET A 22 2.30 1.80 8.05
CA MET A 22 0.98 1.44 7.49
C MET A 22 0.89 -0.04 7.13
N ALA A 23 1.99 -0.64 6.68
CA ALA A 23 2.10 -2.08 6.49
C ALA A 23 1.89 -2.85 7.81
N MET A 24 2.51 -2.39 8.89
CA MET A 24 2.38 -2.99 10.22
C MET A 24 0.94 -2.83 10.76
N VAL A 25 0.33 -1.66 10.60
CA VAL A 25 -1.07 -1.43 10.98
C VAL A 25 -1.99 -2.44 10.32
N TRP A 26 -1.88 -2.59 8.99
CA TRP A 26 -2.70 -3.53 8.25
C TRP A 26 -2.46 -5.00 8.66
N GLU A 27 -1.19 -5.38 8.80
CA GLU A 27 -0.82 -6.74 9.24
C GLU A 27 -1.43 -7.07 10.61
N ARG A 28 -1.29 -6.18 11.61
CA ARG A 28 -1.82 -6.38 12.95
C ARG A 28 -3.34 -6.33 13.02
N THR A 29 -3.98 -5.56 12.14
CA THR A 29 -5.47 -5.47 12.12
C THR A 29 -6.09 -6.76 11.58
N HIS A 30 -5.44 -7.41 10.62
CA HIS A 30 -6.05 -8.52 9.88
C HIS A 30 -5.43 -9.89 10.15
N PHE A 31 -4.32 -9.96 10.88
CA PHE A 31 -3.65 -11.22 11.18
C PHE A 31 -3.13 -11.25 12.61
N SER A 32 -3.32 -12.38 13.28
CA SER A 32 -2.67 -12.65 14.56
C SER A 32 -1.23 -13.09 14.29
N SER A 33 -0.28 -12.34 14.83
CA SER A 33 1.15 -12.65 14.75
C SER A 33 1.79 -12.52 16.14
N PRO A 34 2.12 -13.64 16.82
CA PRO A 34 2.68 -13.56 18.17
C PRO A 34 3.96 -12.72 18.29
N SER A 35 4.70 -12.60 17.19
CA SER A 35 5.91 -11.75 17.14
C SER A 35 5.57 -10.27 16.94
N LEU A 36 4.54 -9.97 16.15
CA LEU A 36 4.13 -8.60 15.86
C LEU A 36 3.23 -8.02 16.97
N ASP A 37 2.41 -8.88 17.60
CA ASP A 37 1.50 -8.48 18.69
C ASP A 37 2.25 -8.02 19.95
N LYS A 38 3.51 -8.45 20.11
CA LYS A 38 4.39 -8.03 21.21
C LYS A 38 5.12 -6.73 20.94
N VAL A 39 5.17 -6.26 19.69
CA VAL A 39 5.86 -5.04 19.33
C VAL A 39 5.02 -3.85 19.77
N GLU A 40 5.52 -3.07 20.71
CA GLU A 40 4.93 -1.82 21.13
C GLU A 40 5.69 -0.64 20.53
N LEU A 41 4.98 0.31 19.95
CA LEU A 41 5.57 1.53 19.40
C LEU A 41 5.50 2.62 20.48
N ILE A 42 6.65 3.19 20.81
CA ILE A 42 6.73 4.32 21.74
C ILE A 42 7.14 5.57 20.97
N HIS A 43 6.36 6.64 21.11
CA HIS A 43 6.67 7.94 20.53
C HIS A 43 7.48 8.78 21.50
N ASN A 44 8.74 9.05 21.19
CA ASN A 44 9.68 9.73 22.09
C ASN A 44 9.19 11.13 22.50
N HIS A 45 8.51 11.83 21.57
CA HIS A 45 7.99 13.18 21.85
C HIS A 45 6.99 13.21 22.99
N CYS A 46 6.03 12.28 23.03
CA CYS A 46 5.01 12.23 24.09
C CYS A 46 5.26 11.15 25.15
N GLY A 47 6.26 10.28 24.95
CA GLY A 47 6.62 9.20 25.87
C GLY A 47 5.57 8.08 25.99
N ARG A 48 4.60 8.02 25.10
CA ARG A 48 3.47 7.07 25.18
C ARG A 48 3.57 5.99 24.13
N ALA A 49 3.02 4.83 24.46
CA ALA A 49 2.68 3.82 23.48
C ALA A 49 1.59 4.38 22.57
N PHE A 50 1.70 4.11 21.26
CA PHE A 50 0.80 4.71 20.28
C PHE A 50 0.47 3.76 19.14
N TRP A 51 -0.60 4.13 18.42
CA TRP A 51 -0.99 3.53 17.15
C TRP A 51 -0.85 4.55 16.01
N PRO A 52 -0.18 4.20 14.90
CA PRO A 52 -0.06 5.12 13.79
C PRO A 52 -1.41 5.34 13.08
N VAL A 53 -1.79 6.58 12.90
CA VAL A 53 -3.01 6.96 12.17
C VAL A 53 -2.67 7.86 10.99
N MET A 54 -3.42 7.76 9.88
CA MET A 54 -3.21 8.62 8.73
C MET A 54 -4.29 9.71 8.67
N GLN A 55 -3.83 10.96 8.63
CA GLN A 55 -4.69 12.15 8.60
C GLN A 55 -4.27 13.11 7.48
N CYS A 56 -5.21 13.92 7.03
CA CYS A 56 -4.95 14.99 6.08
C CYS A 56 -4.28 16.17 6.79
N GLY A 57 -3.09 16.57 6.37
CA GLY A 57 -2.36 17.72 6.92
C GLY A 57 -3.02 19.08 6.69
N SER A 58 -4.06 19.14 5.83
CA SER A 58 -4.80 20.38 5.56
C SER A 58 -6.05 20.58 6.43
N CYS A 59 -6.63 19.50 6.99
CA CYS A 59 -7.88 19.56 7.75
C CYS A 59 -7.96 18.61 8.94
N ASP A 60 -6.87 17.88 9.21
CA ASP A 60 -6.71 16.93 10.33
C ASP A 60 -7.72 15.78 10.37
N GLN A 61 -8.57 15.64 9.34
CA GLN A 61 -9.50 14.52 9.25
C GLN A 61 -8.78 13.24 8.86
N GLN A 62 -9.28 12.11 9.37
CA GLN A 62 -8.80 10.78 8.97
C GLN A 62 -9.04 10.57 7.47
N ILE A 63 -8.05 10.01 6.79
CA ILE A 63 -8.13 9.73 5.36
C ILE A 63 -8.78 8.37 5.12
N ARG A 64 -9.86 8.36 4.32
CA ARG A 64 -10.55 7.15 3.88
C ARG A 64 -10.57 7.10 2.35
N PRO A 65 -10.56 5.92 1.72
CA PRO A 65 -10.55 5.82 0.26
C PRO A 65 -11.77 6.50 -0.41
N GLU A 66 -12.94 6.45 0.22
CA GLU A 66 -14.17 7.09 -0.26
C GLU A 66 -14.14 8.62 -0.25
N ASP A 67 -13.25 9.20 0.55
CA ASP A 67 -13.09 10.66 0.66
C ASP A 67 -12.03 11.20 -0.31
N ILE A 68 -11.48 10.36 -1.20
CA ILE A 68 -10.42 10.74 -2.11
C ILE A 68 -10.89 10.71 -3.57
N ALA A 69 -10.70 11.82 -4.28
CA ALA A 69 -10.76 11.85 -5.72
C ALA A 69 -9.35 11.64 -6.32
N PHE A 70 -9.29 10.82 -7.38
CA PHE A 70 -8.08 10.52 -8.13
C PHE A 70 -8.12 11.27 -9.45
N ASN A 71 -7.21 12.21 -9.65
CA ASN A 71 -7.11 12.98 -10.89
C ASN A 71 -5.80 12.64 -11.61
N PRO A 72 -5.81 12.57 -12.95
CA PRO A 72 -4.57 12.52 -13.71
C PRO A 72 -3.71 13.76 -13.40
N GLY A 73 -2.47 13.54 -13.00
CA GLY A 73 -1.52 14.62 -12.81
C GLY A 73 -0.79 15.00 -14.10
N PRO A 74 0.06 16.03 -14.08
CA PRO A 74 0.79 16.51 -15.27
C PRO A 74 1.76 15.48 -15.85
N GLY A 75 2.21 14.51 -15.04
CA GLY A 75 3.06 13.39 -15.44
C GLY A 75 2.32 12.16 -15.95
N ALA A 76 0.97 12.17 -15.97
CA ALA A 76 0.18 11.02 -16.37
C ALA A 76 0.53 10.53 -17.81
N GLY A 77 0.71 9.23 -17.96
CA GLY A 77 1.01 8.58 -19.25
C GLY A 77 2.41 8.85 -19.82
N LYS A 78 3.29 9.57 -19.11
CA LYS A 78 4.63 9.93 -19.62
C LYS A 78 5.75 8.98 -19.18
N ASP A 79 5.51 8.12 -18.21
CA ASP A 79 6.52 7.14 -17.77
C ASP A 79 6.25 5.77 -18.42
N GLN A 80 6.83 5.56 -19.59
CA GLN A 80 6.85 4.26 -20.26
C GLN A 80 8.20 3.54 -20.04
N ARG A 81 8.78 3.62 -18.86
CA ARG A 81 9.96 2.80 -18.57
C ARG A 81 9.56 1.32 -18.59
N ALA A 82 9.74 0.68 -19.74
CA ALA A 82 9.67 -0.76 -19.89
C ALA A 82 10.72 -1.39 -18.97
N THR A 83 10.36 -1.68 -17.74
CA THR A 83 11.21 -2.46 -16.85
C THR A 83 11.33 -3.85 -17.42
N LYS A 84 12.50 -4.16 -17.98
CA LYS A 84 12.87 -5.55 -18.33
C LYS A 84 12.88 -6.36 -17.04
N THR A 85 11.75 -6.95 -16.72
CA THR A 85 11.60 -7.77 -15.51
C THR A 85 12.30 -9.10 -15.78
N ARG A 86 13.44 -9.30 -15.14
CA ARG A 86 14.09 -10.61 -15.08
C ARG A 86 13.12 -11.55 -14.35
N ARG A 87 12.64 -12.61 -15.00
CA ARG A 87 11.83 -13.65 -14.39
C ARG A 87 12.58 -14.16 -13.16
N ARG A 88 12.11 -13.82 -11.95
CA ARG A 88 12.41 -14.60 -10.76
C ARG A 88 11.41 -15.73 -10.77
N SER A 89 11.88 -16.96 -10.88
CA SER A 89 11.08 -18.13 -10.56
C SER A 89 10.60 -17.96 -9.12
N SER A 90 9.28 -17.95 -8.93
CA SER A 90 8.69 -18.14 -7.62
C SER A 90 9.02 -19.56 -7.19
N THR A 91 10.15 -19.74 -6.51
CA THR A 91 10.28 -20.86 -5.62
C THR A 91 9.32 -20.58 -4.47
N ASP A 92 8.39 -21.51 -4.22
CA ASP A 92 7.60 -21.58 -3.00
C ASP A 92 8.56 -21.76 -1.81
N ALA A 93 9.22 -20.68 -1.46
CA ALA A 93 9.93 -20.59 -0.21
C ALA A 93 8.85 -20.27 0.84
N GLN A 94 8.27 -21.30 1.41
CA GLN A 94 7.81 -21.25 2.80
C GLN A 94 9.05 -20.94 3.65
N SER A 95 9.57 -19.71 3.51
CA SER A 95 10.57 -19.23 4.42
C SER A 95 9.82 -18.90 5.69
N SER A 96 10.10 -19.64 6.74
CA SER A 96 9.81 -19.31 8.13
C SER A 96 10.61 -18.04 8.54
N SER A 97 10.60 -17.01 7.68
CA SER A 97 11.27 -15.76 7.96
C SER A 97 10.45 -15.01 9.00
N LYS A 98 11.07 -14.63 10.08
CA LYS A 98 10.51 -13.76 11.12
C LYS A 98 10.37 -12.32 10.63
N THR A 99 9.83 -12.12 9.43
CA THR A 99 9.55 -10.76 8.91
C THR A 99 8.24 -10.24 9.48
N LEU A 100 8.24 -8.95 9.84
CA LEU A 100 7.10 -8.28 10.48
C LEU A 100 5.86 -8.13 9.56
N TYR A 101 6.00 -8.38 8.25
CA TYR A 101 4.95 -8.10 7.25
C TYR A 101 4.75 -9.27 6.29
N ASN A 102 4.79 -10.50 6.78
CA ASN A 102 4.78 -11.69 5.94
C ASN A 102 3.54 -11.78 5.05
N ASN A 103 2.35 -11.51 5.60
CA ASN A 103 1.10 -11.63 4.85
C ASN A 103 0.98 -10.52 3.80
N LEU A 104 1.34 -9.28 4.14
CA LEU A 104 1.36 -8.17 3.20
C LEU A 104 2.36 -8.42 2.07
N ILE A 105 3.59 -8.82 2.40
CA ILE A 105 4.64 -9.10 1.40
C ILE A 105 4.22 -10.27 0.51
N ASN A 106 3.67 -11.32 1.06
CA ASN A 106 3.17 -12.44 0.29
C ASN A 106 2.02 -12.00 -0.63
N LEU A 107 1.10 -11.18 -0.14
CA LEU A 107 -0.04 -10.69 -0.91
C LEU A 107 0.39 -9.75 -2.03
N LEU A 108 1.14 -8.69 -1.70
CA LEU A 108 1.49 -7.59 -2.61
C LEU A 108 2.90 -7.69 -3.20
N GLY A 109 3.63 -8.79 -2.94
CA GLY A 109 5.02 -8.97 -3.37
C GLY A 109 5.22 -9.08 -4.88
N ASP A 110 4.15 -9.29 -5.64
CA ASP A 110 4.19 -9.16 -7.08
C ASP A 110 3.48 -7.88 -7.55
N ARG A 111 4.04 -7.25 -8.59
CA ARG A 111 3.56 -5.97 -9.11
C ARG A 111 2.11 -6.02 -9.63
N TRP A 112 1.68 -7.17 -10.16
CA TRP A 112 0.35 -7.30 -10.76
C TRP A 112 -0.73 -7.29 -9.68
N THR A 113 -0.51 -7.99 -8.57
CA THR A 113 -1.44 -7.98 -7.44
C THR A 113 -1.53 -6.59 -6.82
N ALA A 114 -0.40 -5.90 -6.62
CA ALA A 114 -0.41 -4.53 -6.11
C ALA A 114 -1.15 -3.56 -7.06
N ASN A 115 -0.89 -3.66 -8.38
CA ASN A 115 -1.59 -2.82 -9.35
C ASN A 115 -3.10 -3.09 -9.41
N LEU A 116 -3.53 -4.36 -9.27
CA LEU A 116 -4.96 -4.69 -9.21
C LEU A 116 -5.66 -4.03 -8.02
N VAL A 117 -5.04 -4.05 -6.85
CA VAL A 117 -5.60 -3.37 -5.67
C VAL A 117 -5.63 -1.85 -5.89
N ALA A 118 -4.57 -1.27 -6.46
CA ALA A 118 -4.55 0.15 -6.80
C ALA A 118 -5.69 0.51 -7.78
N LEU A 119 -5.88 -0.26 -8.85
CA LEU A 119 -6.97 -0.03 -9.81
C LEU A 119 -8.36 -0.22 -9.18
N ALA A 120 -8.51 -1.13 -8.21
CA ALA A 120 -9.76 -1.28 -7.48
C ALA A 120 -10.07 -0.03 -6.63
N PHE A 121 -9.07 0.67 -6.08
CA PHE A 121 -9.26 1.98 -5.45
C PHE A 121 -9.69 3.05 -6.45
N HIS A 122 -9.30 2.93 -7.72
CA HIS A 122 -9.79 3.80 -8.81
C HIS A 122 -11.20 3.44 -9.29
N GLY A 123 -11.85 2.47 -8.67
CA GLY A 123 -13.22 2.08 -8.95
C GLY A 123 -13.41 1.05 -10.06
N LEU A 124 -12.32 0.46 -10.61
CA LEU A 124 -12.44 -0.66 -11.54
C LEU A 124 -12.98 -1.89 -10.81
N LYS A 125 -13.95 -2.55 -11.45
CA LYS A 125 -14.66 -3.67 -10.84
C LYS A 125 -14.72 -4.92 -11.71
N ARG A 126 -14.58 -4.79 -13.03
CA ARG A 126 -14.78 -5.90 -13.95
C ARG A 126 -13.46 -6.44 -14.49
N PHE A 127 -13.46 -7.71 -14.83
CA PHE A 127 -12.29 -8.38 -15.40
C PHE A 127 -11.76 -7.67 -16.66
N ASP A 128 -12.66 -7.28 -17.55
CA ASP A 128 -12.32 -6.59 -18.80
C ASP A 128 -11.74 -5.19 -18.56
N GLU A 129 -12.23 -4.46 -17.56
CA GLU A 129 -11.67 -3.17 -17.14
C GLU A 129 -10.21 -3.34 -16.69
N PHE A 130 -9.95 -4.27 -15.78
CA PHE A 130 -8.59 -4.58 -15.33
C PHE A 130 -7.68 -5.05 -16.48
N ASN A 131 -8.20 -5.86 -17.40
CA ASN A 131 -7.43 -6.36 -18.53
C ASN A 131 -7.05 -5.27 -19.54
N GLN A 132 -7.85 -4.22 -19.65
CA GLN A 132 -7.54 -3.05 -20.50
C GLN A 132 -6.40 -2.22 -19.92
N GLU A 133 -6.36 -2.05 -18.59
CA GLU A 133 -5.38 -1.22 -17.90
C GLU A 133 -4.03 -1.94 -17.66
N LEU A 134 -4.05 -3.28 -17.55
CA LEU A 134 -2.84 -4.03 -17.22
C LEU A 134 -2.33 -4.85 -18.41
N PRO A 135 -1.08 -4.60 -18.88
CA PRO A 135 -0.45 -5.38 -19.94
C PRO A 135 0.01 -6.74 -19.43
N VAL A 136 -0.93 -7.58 -19.01
CA VAL A 136 -0.69 -8.91 -18.42
C VAL A 136 -1.54 -9.95 -19.14
N ALA A 137 -1.04 -11.18 -19.23
CA ALA A 137 -1.82 -12.27 -19.79
C ALA A 137 -3.08 -12.58 -18.95
N THR A 138 -4.19 -12.88 -19.62
CA THR A 138 -5.51 -13.07 -18.99
C THR A 138 -5.53 -14.17 -17.93
N ASN A 139 -4.74 -15.24 -18.11
CA ASN A 139 -4.61 -16.29 -17.11
C ASN A 139 -3.92 -15.81 -15.84
N ILE A 140 -2.92 -14.92 -15.94
CA ILE A 140 -2.25 -14.32 -14.79
C ILE A 140 -3.21 -13.35 -14.08
N LEU A 141 -3.95 -12.54 -14.85
CA LEU A 141 -4.96 -11.64 -14.29
C LEU A 141 -6.01 -12.43 -13.49
N ALA A 142 -6.56 -13.50 -14.08
CA ALA A 142 -7.55 -14.37 -13.42
C ALA A 142 -7.01 -14.99 -12.12
N ASP A 143 -5.76 -15.47 -12.15
CA ASP A 143 -5.10 -16.05 -10.98
C ASP A 143 -4.91 -15.01 -9.85
N ARG A 144 -4.50 -13.80 -10.19
CA ARG A 144 -4.32 -12.73 -9.19
C ARG A 144 -5.64 -12.24 -8.59
N LEU A 145 -6.69 -12.09 -9.39
CA LEU A 145 -8.03 -11.76 -8.90
C LEU A 145 -8.56 -12.86 -7.97
N LYS A 146 -8.44 -14.13 -8.37
CA LYS A 146 -8.80 -15.27 -7.53
C LYS A 146 -8.04 -15.26 -6.20
N ARG A 147 -6.74 -14.99 -6.22
CA ARG A 147 -5.92 -14.88 -5.01
C ARG A 147 -6.43 -13.76 -4.09
N LEU A 148 -6.69 -12.56 -4.62
CA LEU A 148 -7.21 -11.44 -3.84
C LEU A 148 -8.58 -11.76 -3.21
N VAL A 149 -9.43 -12.52 -3.89
CA VAL A 149 -10.71 -13.00 -3.34
C VAL A 149 -10.48 -14.02 -2.23
N ASN A 150 -9.61 -15.00 -2.43
CA ASN A 150 -9.30 -16.03 -1.43
C ASN A 150 -8.70 -15.43 -0.16
N GLU A 151 -7.87 -14.39 -0.30
CA GLU A 151 -7.26 -13.67 0.82
C GLU A 151 -8.24 -12.66 1.47
N GLY A 152 -9.46 -12.54 0.95
CA GLY A 152 -10.49 -11.66 1.49
C GLY A 152 -10.22 -10.16 1.29
N VAL A 153 -9.35 -9.79 0.35
CA VAL A 153 -9.09 -8.39 -0.03
C VAL A 153 -10.13 -7.88 -1.01
N LEU A 154 -10.55 -8.75 -1.93
CA LEU A 154 -11.68 -8.51 -2.82
C LEU A 154 -12.82 -9.47 -2.49
N SER A 155 -14.04 -9.02 -2.68
CA SER A 155 -15.21 -9.87 -2.84
C SER A 155 -15.58 -9.94 -4.32
N GLN A 156 -16.18 -11.05 -4.75
CA GLN A 156 -16.71 -11.17 -6.10
C GLN A 156 -18.22 -11.38 -6.06
N GLN A 157 -18.96 -10.71 -6.95
CA GLN A 157 -20.41 -10.82 -7.06
C GLN A 157 -20.80 -11.01 -8.52
N PRO A 158 -21.73 -11.93 -8.85
CA PRO A 158 -22.20 -12.09 -10.21
C PRO A 158 -23.06 -10.89 -10.63
N TYR A 159 -22.67 -10.21 -11.72
CA TYR A 159 -23.49 -9.16 -12.31
C TYR A 159 -24.24 -9.61 -13.57
N GLN A 160 -23.84 -10.75 -14.15
CA GLN A 160 -24.47 -11.37 -15.31
C GLN A 160 -24.52 -12.90 -15.12
N ARG A 161 -25.66 -13.52 -15.46
CA ARG A 161 -25.87 -14.96 -15.26
C ARG A 161 -25.60 -15.82 -16.50
N SER A 162 -25.77 -15.26 -17.69
CA SER A 162 -25.56 -16.00 -18.93
C SER A 162 -24.88 -15.10 -20.00
N PRO A 163 -23.60 -15.33 -20.34
CA PRO A 163 -22.63 -16.13 -19.59
C PRO A 163 -22.40 -15.58 -18.19
N LEU A 164 -21.98 -16.42 -17.25
CA LEU A 164 -21.72 -15.99 -15.87
C LEU A 164 -20.51 -15.03 -15.86
N ARG A 165 -20.73 -13.82 -15.32
CA ARG A 165 -19.67 -12.80 -15.17
C ARG A 165 -19.72 -12.19 -13.78
N TYR A 166 -18.53 -11.85 -13.26
CA TYR A 166 -18.34 -11.31 -11.93
C TYR A 166 -17.78 -9.90 -11.96
N GLU A 167 -18.17 -9.11 -10.98
CA GLU A 167 -17.47 -7.89 -10.57
C GLU A 167 -16.80 -8.10 -9.23
N TYR A 168 -15.72 -7.34 -9.01
CA TYR A 168 -14.84 -7.41 -7.85
C TYR A 168 -14.92 -6.10 -7.09
N GLN A 169 -15.03 -6.18 -5.77
CA GLN A 169 -15.15 -5.01 -4.90
C GLN A 169 -14.21 -5.16 -3.72
N LEU A 170 -13.58 -4.07 -3.29
CA LEU A 170 -12.78 -4.04 -2.07
C LEU A 170 -13.64 -4.38 -0.86
N THR A 171 -13.19 -5.33 -0.05
CA THR A 171 -13.72 -5.59 1.28
C THR A 171 -13.20 -4.56 2.27
N ASP A 172 -13.60 -4.61 3.55
CA ASP A 172 -13.00 -3.76 4.60
C ASP A 172 -11.50 -4.00 4.70
N LYS A 173 -11.08 -5.28 4.69
CA LYS A 173 -9.66 -5.67 4.64
C LYS A 173 -8.93 -5.07 3.45
N GLY A 174 -9.57 -5.03 2.29
CA GLY A 174 -9.02 -4.39 1.09
C GLY A 174 -8.95 -2.87 1.22
N ARG A 175 -9.98 -2.22 1.77
CA ARG A 175 -10.01 -0.77 2.01
C ARG A 175 -8.93 -0.32 3.00
N ASP A 176 -8.66 -1.13 4.02
CA ASP A 176 -7.63 -0.84 5.02
C ASP A 176 -6.19 -0.87 4.46
N LEU A 177 -5.99 -1.34 3.22
CA LEU A 177 -4.72 -1.18 2.49
C LEU A 177 -4.50 0.25 1.97
N PHE A 178 -5.52 1.10 1.98
CA PHE A 178 -5.44 2.43 1.38
C PHE A 178 -4.29 3.29 1.94
N PRO A 179 -4.08 3.39 3.28
CA PRO A 179 -2.97 4.13 3.85
C PRO A 179 -1.59 3.65 3.37
N TYR A 180 -1.42 2.34 3.19
CA TYR A 180 -0.21 1.77 2.63
C TYR A 180 0.04 2.25 1.19
N PHE A 181 -1.00 2.24 0.34
CA PHE A 181 -0.87 2.70 -1.04
C PHE A 181 -0.63 4.21 -1.14
N VAL A 182 -1.28 5.01 -0.31
CA VAL A 182 -1.08 6.48 -0.28
C VAL A 182 0.35 6.84 0.13
N THR A 183 0.90 6.20 1.17
CA THR A 183 2.28 6.45 1.60
C THR A 183 3.29 5.99 0.55
N LEU A 184 3.02 4.87 -0.13
CA LEU A 184 3.87 4.37 -1.22
C LEU A 184 3.82 5.31 -2.43
N LEU A 185 2.64 5.81 -2.81
CA LEU A 185 2.46 6.79 -3.89
C LEU A 185 3.21 8.08 -3.57
N SER A 186 3.07 8.63 -2.37
CA SER A 186 3.76 9.84 -1.94
C SER A 186 5.28 9.69 -2.03
N TRP A 187 5.81 8.54 -1.61
CA TRP A 187 7.22 8.23 -1.75
C TRP A 187 7.63 8.07 -3.23
N GLY A 188 6.79 7.41 -4.03
CA GLY A 188 7.01 7.23 -5.47
C GLY A 188 7.08 8.57 -6.20
N ASN A 189 6.14 9.46 -5.96
CA ASN A 189 6.12 10.82 -6.53
C ASN A 189 7.41 11.57 -6.20
N LYS A 190 7.84 11.52 -4.94
CA LYS A 190 9.04 12.23 -4.48
C LYS A 190 10.34 11.69 -5.10
N TYR A 191 10.48 10.37 -5.28
CA TYR A 191 11.76 9.73 -5.62
C TYR A 191 11.81 9.07 -7.00
N CYS A 192 10.68 8.87 -7.62
CA CYS A 192 10.55 8.18 -8.91
C CYS A 192 9.77 9.01 -9.94
N GLY A 193 9.34 10.23 -9.58
CA GLY A 193 8.70 11.17 -10.48
C GLY A 193 9.55 11.54 -11.68
N THR A 194 8.94 12.13 -12.68
CA THR A 194 9.60 12.68 -13.87
C THR A 194 9.59 14.21 -13.82
N ASP A 195 10.38 14.86 -14.68
CA ASP A 195 10.35 16.32 -14.84
C ASP A 195 8.98 16.85 -15.31
N ALA A 196 8.10 15.94 -15.77
CA ALA A 196 6.74 16.27 -16.18
C ALA A 196 5.77 16.47 -14.99
N GLY A 197 6.21 16.17 -13.78
CA GLY A 197 5.40 16.23 -12.54
C GLY A 197 4.85 14.87 -12.12
N ASP A 198 3.98 14.88 -11.11
CA ASP A 198 3.37 13.67 -10.57
C ASP A 198 2.39 13.04 -11.57
N PRO A 199 2.36 11.71 -11.68
CA PRO A 199 1.44 11.04 -12.60
C PRO A 199 -0.02 11.08 -12.12
N MET A 200 -0.23 11.30 -10.83
CA MET A 200 -1.55 11.30 -10.19
C MET A 200 -1.62 12.31 -9.07
N GLU A 201 -2.73 13.03 -9.02
CA GLU A 201 -3.08 13.95 -7.95
C GLU A 201 -4.25 13.39 -7.14
N LEU A 202 -4.08 13.34 -5.84
CA LEU A 202 -5.13 12.96 -4.89
C LEU A 202 -5.75 14.23 -4.31
N ILE A 203 -7.08 14.34 -4.38
CA ILE A 203 -7.84 15.44 -3.77
C ILE A 203 -8.63 14.88 -2.59
N HIS A 204 -8.51 15.53 -1.42
CA HIS A 204 -9.29 15.17 -0.26
C HIS A 204 -10.64 15.88 -0.31
N ASN A 205 -11.71 15.14 -0.60
CA ASN A 205 -13.04 15.69 -0.85
C ASN A 205 -13.61 16.48 0.33
N LEU A 206 -13.28 16.11 1.57
CA LEU A 206 -13.78 16.79 2.77
C LEU A 206 -13.26 18.23 2.89
N CYS A 207 -12.06 18.53 2.40
CA CYS A 207 -11.52 19.90 2.43
C CYS A 207 -11.29 20.50 1.04
N GLY A 208 -11.49 19.73 -0.05
CA GLY A 208 -11.33 20.19 -1.43
C GLY A 208 -9.89 20.51 -1.84
N ARG A 209 -8.88 20.10 -1.05
CA ARG A 209 -7.47 20.44 -1.28
C ARG A 209 -6.69 19.22 -1.77
N PRO A 210 -5.55 19.42 -2.45
CA PRO A 210 -4.60 18.34 -2.69
C PRO A 210 -4.26 17.62 -1.38
N LEU A 211 -4.28 16.29 -1.43
CA LEU A 211 -4.08 15.46 -0.24
C LEU A 211 -2.65 15.60 0.28
N GLN A 212 -2.54 16.04 1.52
CA GLN A 212 -1.30 16.01 2.29
C GLN A 212 -1.39 14.88 3.31
N ALA A 213 -1.10 13.66 2.89
CA ALA A 213 -1.16 12.50 3.77
C ALA A 213 -0.05 12.56 4.82
N GLN A 214 -0.40 12.54 6.09
CA GLN A 214 0.52 12.52 7.23
C GLN A 214 0.22 11.33 8.12
N VAL A 215 1.26 10.59 8.49
CA VAL A 215 1.16 9.53 9.49
C VAL A 215 1.51 10.13 10.84
N ARG A 216 0.56 10.06 11.75
CA ARG A 216 0.62 10.73 13.06
C ARG A 216 0.49 9.74 14.21
N CYS A 217 0.92 10.17 15.38
CA CYS A 217 0.68 9.52 16.66
C CYS A 217 -0.79 9.73 17.08
N ASP A 218 -1.52 8.66 17.45
CA ASP A 218 -2.91 8.77 17.93
C ASP A 218 -3.03 9.40 19.33
N GLN A 219 -1.89 9.59 20.06
CA GLN A 219 -1.86 10.12 21.40
C GLN A 219 -1.60 11.64 21.47
N CYS A 220 -0.75 12.15 20.61
CA CYS A 220 -0.38 13.59 20.61
C CYS A 220 -0.62 14.27 19.27
N PHE A 221 -1.02 13.54 18.24
CA PHE A 221 -1.30 13.99 16.86
C PHE A 221 -0.11 14.62 16.12
N GLU A 222 1.09 14.56 16.69
CA GLU A 222 2.30 14.97 15.99
C GLU A 222 2.64 13.99 14.84
N VAL A 223 3.24 14.53 13.79
CA VAL A 223 3.70 13.74 12.64
C VAL A 223 4.85 12.85 13.07
N LEU A 224 4.76 11.57 12.77
CA LEU A 224 5.78 10.59 13.15
C LEU A 224 7.05 10.76 12.32
N VAL A 225 8.18 10.78 13.00
CA VAL A 225 9.52 10.81 12.41
C VAL A 225 10.28 9.55 12.83
N ALA A 226 10.98 8.92 11.89
CA ALA A 226 11.64 7.62 12.14
C ALA A 226 12.63 7.63 13.31
N THR A 227 13.27 8.79 13.60
CA THR A 227 14.20 8.96 14.72
C THR A 227 13.53 9.19 16.07
N GLU A 228 12.22 9.45 16.08
CA GLU A 228 11.42 9.75 17.28
C GLU A 228 10.51 8.60 17.69
N VAL A 229 10.67 7.45 17.08
CA VAL A 229 9.92 6.25 17.43
C VAL A 229 10.90 5.12 17.73
N HIS A 230 10.65 4.41 18.81
CA HIS A 230 11.35 3.17 19.08
C HIS A 230 10.38 2.01 19.30
N PHE A 231 10.89 0.82 19.04
CA PHE A 231 10.16 -0.44 19.16
C PHE A 231 10.55 -1.09 20.48
N ASN A 232 9.58 -1.32 21.33
CA ASN A 232 9.72 -2.14 22.50
C ASN A 232 9.31 -3.58 22.10
N LEU A 233 10.26 -4.55 22.20
CA LEU A 233 10.13 -5.92 21.71
C LEU A 233 9.93 -6.90 22.89
#